data_f4de88d658a9d6607da92d5441b4f581
#
_entry.id   f4de88d658a9d6607da92d5441b4f581
#
_cell.length_a   1.000
_cell.length_b   1.000
_cell.length_c   1.000
_cell.angle_alpha   90.00
_cell.angle_beta   90.00
_cell.angle_gamma   90.00
#
_symmetry.space_group_name_H-M   'P 1'
#
loop_
_entity.id
_entity.type
_entity.pdbx_description
1 polymer ?
#
loop_
_entity_poly.entity_id
_entity_poly.type
_entity_poly.pdbx_seq_one_letter_code
_entity_poly.pdbx_strand_id
1 'polypeptide(L)'
;LLIEVEKNMAETKPNWYPAIAARRSRRSYDKSRPIETKVKEQLHAACSDFKPYPGARVAFVSEPPDDIFANALGFYGNIKNAPAFLAFIGDMADPNVQEKMGYTGEGIILEATSLRLGTCWVALTYNSKSVSPMIKLDGNEKLLSVSPVGYTIEKWTFEEKMFTGFGAMHQRKPLSSMVTGIGEPQWPKWARTAVEAARLAPSATNRQPWNFNIEHDSITLSVKNTGMEFNVSKRLDCGIAMLHMELGALSCGVQGGWEFLKKPQVARFKIK
;
A
#
# COMPACT_ATOMS: atom_id res chain seq x y z
N LEU A 1 -22.51 5.83 23.17
CA LEU A 1 -22.21 6.04 21.72
C LEU A 1 -20.74 5.72 21.35
N LEU A 2 -19.96 5.12 22.23
CA LEU A 2 -18.54 4.76 22.05
C LEU A 2 -18.30 3.23 21.98
N ILE A 3 -19.34 2.42 21.97
CA ILE A 3 -19.21 0.94 22.08
C ILE A 3 -19.43 0.21 20.73
N GLU A 4 -19.87 0.87 19.69
CA GLU A 4 -20.15 0.22 18.39
C GLU A 4 -19.02 0.30 17.36
N VAL A 5 -17.91 0.98 17.62
CA VAL A 5 -16.78 1.14 16.68
C VAL A 5 -15.81 -0.05 16.72
N GLU A 6 -15.86 -0.90 17.74
CA GLU A 6 -14.89 -2.02 17.92
C GLU A 6 -15.22 -3.31 17.15
N LYS A 7 -16.35 -3.41 16.46
CA LYS A 7 -16.85 -4.71 15.93
C LYS A 7 -16.62 -4.96 14.45
N ASN A 8 -15.94 -4.05 13.73
CA ASN A 8 -15.72 -4.19 12.28
C ASN A 8 -14.30 -3.85 11.80
N MET A 9 -13.27 -4.07 12.62
CA MET A 9 -11.92 -4.11 12.08
C MET A 9 -11.74 -5.46 11.38
N ALA A 10 -11.75 -5.44 10.05
CA ALA A 10 -11.39 -6.59 9.25
C ALA A 10 -10.00 -7.07 9.69
N GLU A 11 -9.90 -8.29 10.18
CA GLU A 11 -8.66 -8.81 10.75
C GLU A 11 -7.58 -8.89 9.68
N THR A 12 -6.39 -8.38 10.01
CA THR A 12 -5.20 -8.58 9.17
C THR A 12 -4.85 -10.06 9.12
N LYS A 13 -4.49 -10.55 7.93
CA LYS A 13 -4.20 -11.98 7.75
C LYS A 13 -2.77 -12.32 8.22
N PRO A 14 -2.56 -13.48 8.86
CA PRO A 14 -1.24 -13.89 9.38
C PRO A 14 -0.12 -13.95 8.33
N ASN A 15 -0.47 -14.22 7.07
CA ASN A 15 0.48 -14.33 5.96
C ASN A 15 0.94 -12.99 5.37
N TRP A 16 0.37 -11.86 5.80
CA TRP A 16 0.73 -10.55 5.27
C TRP A 16 2.07 -10.02 5.78
N TYR A 17 2.44 -10.32 7.03
CA TYR A 17 3.73 -9.88 7.55
C TYR A 17 4.92 -10.46 6.75
N PRO A 18 5.00 -11.77 6.47
CA PRO A 18 6.02 -12.32 5.57
C PRO A 18 5.97 -11.73 4.14
N ALA A 19 4.78 -11.39 3.65
CA ALA A 19 4.61 -10.80 2.32
C ALA A 19 5.27 -9.42 2.18
N ILE A 20 5.45 -8.66 3.27
CA ILE A 20 6.18 -7.38 3.28
C ILE A 20 7.58 -7.54 2.69
N ALA A 21 8.32 -8.56 3.12
CA ALA A 21 9.67 -8.83 2.64
C ALA A 21 9.70 -9.36 1.20
N ALA A 22 8.67 -10.06 0.77
CA ALA A 22 8.56 -10.65 -0.57
C ALA A 22 8.07 -9.66 -1.63
N ARG A 23 7.22 -8.70 -1.25
CA ARG A 23 6.60 -7.74 -2.17
C ARG A 23 7.63 -6.93 -2.96
N ARG A 24 7.46 -6.90 -4.27
CA ARG A 24 8.24 -6.05 -5.19
C ARG A 24 7.30 -5.39 -6.19
N SER A 25 7.65 -4.20 -6.66
CA SER A 25 6.93 -3.55 -7.76
C SER A 25 7.31 -4.23 -9.07
N ARG A 26 6.37 -5.00 -9.63
CA ARG A 26 6.54 -5.75 -10.88
C ARG A 26 5.71 -5.12 -11.98
N ARG A 27 6.28 -5.06 -13.18
CA ARG A 27 5.68 -4.36 -14.33
C ARG A 27 5.53 -5.26 -15.57
N SER A 28 6.14 -6.44 -15.54
CA SER A 28 6.10 -7.37 -16.65
C SER A 28 5.47 -8.69 -16.19
N TYR A 29 4.35 -9.02 -16.81
CA TYR A 29 3.53 -10.17 -16.46
C TYR A 29 3.65 -11.27 -17.49
N ASP A 30 3.49 -12.52 -17.06
CA ASP A 30 3.56 -13.70 -17.91
C ASP A 30 2.19 -13.90 -18.61
N LYS A 31 2.15 -13.54 -19.90
CA LYS A 31 0.95 -13.68 -20.73
C LYS A 31 0.50 -15.15 -20.90
N SER A 32 1.43 -16.10 -20.77
CA SER A 32 1.15 -17.53 -20.91
C SER A 32 0.54 -18.16 -19.65
N ARG A 33 0.58 -17.42 -18.51
CA ARG A 33 0.11 -17.89 -17.21
C ARG A 33 -1.07 -17.06 -16.70
N PRO A 34 -2.31 -17.43 -17.05
CA PRO A 34 -3.49 -16.75 -16.53
C PRO A 34 -3.60 -16.93 -15.02
N ILE A 35 -4.26 -15.97 -14.34
CA ILE A 35 -4.58 -16.13 -12.92
C ILE A 35 -5.63 -17.23 -12.79
N GLU A 36 -5.34 -18.22 -11.98
CA GLU A 36 -6.25 -19.35 -11.71
C GLU A 36 -7.57 -18.88 -11.11
N THR A 37 -8.69 -19.52 -11.46
CA THR A 37 -10.04 -19.13 -10.97
C THR A 37 -10.08 -19.03 -9.44
N LYS A 38 -9.55 -20.03 -8.74
CA LYS A 38 -9.50 -20.03 -7.27
C LYS A 38 -8.74 -18.82 -6.71
N VAL A 39 -7.64 -18.40 -7.37
CA VAL A 39 -6.85 -17.23 -6.94
C VAL A 39 -7.60 -15.93 -7.22
N LYS A 40 -8.32 -15.83 -8.35
CA LYS A 40 -9.22 -14.70 -8.63
C LYS A 40 -10.32 -14.58 -7.58
N GLU A 41 -10.95 -15.70 -7.20
CA GLU A 41 -11.99 -15.75 -6.16
C GLU A 41 -11.45 -15.32 -4.79
N GLN A 42 -10.26 -15.80 -4.40
CA GLN A 42 -9.61 -15.41 -3.15
C GLN A 42 -9.29 -13.90 -3.12
N LEU A 43 -8.79 -13.36 -4.22
CA LEU A 43 -8.47 -11.93 -4.31
C LEU A 43 -9.74 -11.07 -4.30
N HIS A 44 -10.80 -11.52 -4.99
CA HIS A 44 -12.11 -10.86 -4.98
C HIS A 44 -12.72 -10.86 -3.58
N ALA A 45 -12.69 -12.00 -2.88
CA ALA A 45 -13.13 -12.10 -1.50
C ALA A 45 -12.34 -11.14 -0.59
N ALA A 46 -11.00 -11.10 -0.72
CA ALA A 46 -10.18 -10.18 0.05
C ALA A 46 -10.58 -8.71 -0.18
N CYS A 47 -10.86 -8.31 -1.42
CA CYS A 47 -11.35 -6.96 -1.72
C CYS A 47 -12.73 -6.66 -1.10
N SER A 48 -13.58 -7.68 -0.97
CA SER A 48 -14.91 -7.55 -0.37
C SER A 48 -14.86 -7.50 1.15
N ASP A 49 -14.00 -8.30 1.76
CA ASP A 49 -13.96 -8.54 3.21
C ASP A 49 -13.05 -7.55 3.94
N PHE A 50 -11.91 -7.18 3.35
CA PHE A 50 -10.97 -6.26 3.98
C PHE A 50 -11.36 -4.80 3.74
N LYS A 51 -12.23 -4.28 4.59
CA LYS A 51 -12.71 -2.89 4.60
C LYS A 51 -12.55 -2.28 5.99
N PRO A 52 -11.30 -2.11 6.48
CA PRO A 52 -11.05 -1.61 7.83
C PRO A 52 -11.56 -0.17 8.05
N TYR A 53 -11.73 0.58 6.96
CA TYR A 53 -12.19 1.96 7.02
C TYR A 53 -13.35 2.19 6.05
N PRO A 54 -14.49 2.74 6.51
CA PRO A 54 -15.52 3.25 5.63
C PRO A 54 -14.95 4.26 4.63
N GLY A 55 -15.44 4.27 3.41
CA GLY A 55 -14.99 5.20 2.38
C GLY A 55 -13.65 4.85 1.71
N ALA A 56 -13.01 3.73 2.06
CA ALA A 56 -11.85 3.21 1.37
C ALA A 56 -12.09 1.76 0.93
N ARG A 57 -12.10 1.49 -0.36
CA ARG A 57 -12.35 0.16 -0.92
C ARG A 57 -11.48 -0.17 -2.11
N VAL A 58 -11.25 -1.45 -2.33
CA VAL A 58 -10.52 -1.97 -3.49
C VAL A 58 -11.46 -2.78 -4.36
N ALA A 59 -11.41 -2.56 -5.67
CA ALA A 59 -12.10 -3.40 -6.64
C ALA A 59 -11.07 -4.20 -7.45
N PHE A 60 -11.31 -5.50 -7.58
CA PHE A 60 -10.55 -6.37 -8.47
C PHE A 60 -11.24 -6.45 -9.82
N VAL A 61 -10.50 -6.18 -10.89
CA VAL A 61 -11.00 -6.20 -12.27
C VAL A 61 -10.15 -7.16 -13.09
N SER A 62 -10.79 -8.20 -13.61
CA SER A 62 -10.16 -9.17 -14.52
C SER A 62 -10.35 -8.74 -15.97
N GLU A 63 -9.42 -9.18 -16.82
CA GLU A 63 -9.50 -9.03 -18.28
C GLU A 63 -9.67 -7.57 -18.75
N PRO A 64 -8.79 -6.66 -18.29
CA PRO A 64 -8.84 -5.27 -18.70
C PRO A 64 -8.46 -5.10 -20.18
N PRO A 65 -8.93 -4.04 -20.85
CA PRO A 65 -8.38 -3.64 -22.13
C PRO A 65 -6.86 -3.43 -22.10
N ASP A 66 -6.18 -3.76 -23.19
CA ASP A 66 -4.71 -3.68 -23.28
C ASP A 66 -4.17 -2.25 -23.09
N ASP A 67 -4.99 -1.23 -23.31
CA ASP A 67 -4.60 0.18 -23.26
C ASP A 67 -4.64 0.80 -21.84
N ILE A 68 -5.13 0.09 -20.83
CA ILE A 68 -5.19 0.63 -19.45
C ILE A 68 -3.85 1.18 -18.97
N PHE A 69 -2.78 0.50 -19.33
CA PHE A 69 -1.42 0.89 -18.95
C PHE A 69 -0.60 1.44 -20.12
N ALA A 70 -1.22 1.69 -21.28
CA ALA A 70 -0.52 2.17 -22.46
C ALA A 70 0.15 3.55 -22.27
N ASN A 71 -0.41 4.38 -21.40
CA ASN A 71 0.13 5.71 -21.07
C ASN A 71 1.18 5.69 -19.95
N ALA A 72 1.54 4.51 -19.45
CA ALA A 72 2.59 4.36 -18.44
C ALA A 72 4.00 4.59 -19.04
N LEU A 73 4.10 5.47 -20.03
CA LEU A 73 5.35 5.91 -20.65
C LEU A 73 6.07 6.88 -19.71
N GLY A 74 7.36 6.68 -19.51
CA GLY A 74 8.21 7.58 -18.77
C GLY A 74 9.05 6.90 -17.70
N PHE A 75 9.50 7.65 -16.71
CA PHE A 75 10.42 7.24 -15.64
C PHE A 75 9.99 6.00 -14.83
N TYR A 76 8.76 5.52 -14.98
CA TYR A 76 8.20 4.41 -14.19
C TYR A 76 8.18 3.06 -14.91
N GLY A 77 8.65 2.98 -16.16
CA GLY A 77 8.65 1.76 -16.99
C GLY A 77 7.25 1.35 -17.46
N ASN A 78 7.20 0.70 -18.63
CA ASN A 78 5.95 0.19 -19.21
C ASN A 78 5.43 -1.01 -18.42
N ILE A 79 4.13 -0.98 -18.11
CA ILE A 79 3.42 -2.15 -17.61
C ILE A 79 3.00 -2.99 -18.82
N LYS A 80 3.40 -4.27 -18.84
CA LYS A 80 3.19 -5.17 -19.97
C LYS A 80 2.41 -6.41 -19.54
N ASN A 81 1.39 -6.78 -20.32
CA ASN A 81 0.66 -8.03 -20.21
C ASN A 81 -0.02 -8.25 -18.86
N ALA A 82 -0.49 -7.21 -18.17
CA ALA A 82 -1.21 -7.37 -16.93
C ALA A 82 -2.59 -8.00 -17.17
N PRO A 83 -2.88 -9.22 -16.66
CA PRO A 83 -4.15 -9.91 -16.93
C PRO A 83 -5.31 -9.37 -16.10
N ALA A 84 -5.03 -8.56 -15.08
CA ALA A 84 -6.00 -7.96 -14.18
C ALA A 84 -5.41 -6.72 -13.50
N PHE A 85 -6.26 -5.94 -12.84
CA PHE A 85 -5.81 -4.84 -11.99
C PHE A 85 -6.69 -4.69 -10.72
N LEU A 86 -6.12 -4.01 -9.73
CA LEU A 86 -6.80 -3.51 -8.55
C LEU A 86 -7.07 -2.02 -8.72
N ALA A 87 -8.28 -1.58 -8.44
CA ALA A 87 -8.68 -0.17 -8.41
C ALA A 87 -8.84 0.27 -6.95
N PHE A 88 -8.12 1.32 -6.56
CA PHE A 88 -8.12 1.87 -5.21
C PHE A 88 -9.02 3.10 -5.15
N ILE A 89 -10.17 2.96 -4.48
CA ILE A 89 -11.28 3.90 -4.55
C ILE A 89 -11.51 4.49 -3.17
N GLY A 90 -11.54 5.82 -3.10
CA GLY A 90 -11.72 6.56 -1.87
C GLY A 90 -12.87 7.57 -1.93
N ASP A 91 -13.66 7.67 -0.87
CA ASP A 91 -14.67 8.72 -0.68
C ASP A 91 -14.00 10.03 -0.28
N MET A 92 -14.03 11.02 -1.17
CA MET A 92 -13.37 12.32 -0.96
C MET A 92 -14.06 13.21 0.09
N ALA A 93 -15.20 12.81 0.61
CA ALA A 93 -15.83 13.48 1.76
C ALA A 93 -15.08 13.16 3.08
N ASP A 94 -14.34 12.06 3.14
CA ASP A 94 -13.51 11.71 4.30
C ASP A 94 -12.17 12.48 4.26
N PRO A 95 -11.87 13.36 5.23
CA PRO A 95 -10.61 14.12 5.26
C PRO A 95 -9.36 13.23 5.41
N ASN A 96 -9.52 11.99 5.86
CA ASN A 96 -8.43 11.02 6.05
C ASN A 96 -8.43 9.91 4.98
N VAL A 97 -9.15 10.09 3.87
CA VAL A 97 -9.30 9.06 2.83
C VAL A 97 -7.98 8.59 2.25
N GLN A 98 -6.98 9.47 2.14
CA GLN A 98 -5.70 9.14 1.54
C GLN A 98 -4.95 8.06 2.34
N GLU A 99 -4.76 8.26 3.63
CA GLU A 99 -4.10 7.29 4.50
C GLU A 99 -4.95 6.03 4.71
N LYS A 100 -6.26 6.16 4.82
CA LYS A 100 -7.18 5.03 4.90
C LYS A 100 -7.10 4.16 3.64
N MET A 101 -7.03 4.80 2.47
CA MET A 101 -6.89 4.08 1.20
C MET A 101 -5.51 3.43 1.06
N GLY A 102 -4.45 4.13 1.47
CA GLY A 102 -3.11 3.56 1.50
C GLY A 102 -3.04 2.29 2.36
N TYR A 103 -3.64 2.32 3.55
CA TYR A 103 -3.72 1.18 4.45
C TYR A 103 -4.56 0.04 3.84
N THR A 104 -5.79 0.32 3.41
CA THR A 104 -6.70 -0.68 2.84
C THR A 104 -6.12 -1.30 1.56
N GLY A 105 -5.59 -0.47 0.68
CA GLY A 105 -5.01 -0.91 -0.60
C GLY A 105 -3.78 -1.78 -0.42
N GLU A 106 -2.90 -1.43 0.51
CA GLU A 106 -1.71 -2.26 0.78
C GLU A 106 -2.08 -3.63 1.35
N GLY A 107 -3.16 -3.75 2.12
CA GLY A 107 -3.65 -5.05 2.56
C GLY A 107 -3.96 -5.99 1.38
N ILE A 108 -4.62 -5.48 0.35
CA ILE A 108 -4.90 -6.26 -0.85
C ILE A 108 -3.63 -6.52 -1.68
N ILE A 109 -2.69 -5.58 -1.70
CA ILE A 109 -1.36 -5.79 -2.31
C ILE A 109 -0.58 -6.91 -1.60
N LEU A 110 -0.61 -6.96 -0.28
CA LEU A 110 0.05 -8.02 0.50
C LEU A 110 -0.67 -9.36 0.34
N GLU A 111 -2.01 -9.37 0.24
CA GLU A 111 -2.75 -10.58 -0.11
C GLU A 111 -2.34 -11.12 -1.48
N ALA A 112 -2.35 -10.27 -2.51
CA ALA A 112 -1.88 -10.64 -3.84
C ALA A 112 -0.44 -11.20 -3.81
N THR A 113 0.43 -10.57 -3.02
CA THR A 113 1.82 -11.03 -2.83
C THR A 113 1.89 -12.41 -2.16
N SER A 114 1.06 -12.67 -1.15
CA SER A 114 0.97 -13.97 -0.49
C SER A 114 0.48 -15.08 -1.43
N LEU A 115 -0.35 -14.72 -2.40
CA LEU A 115 -0.82 -15.57 -3.50
C LEU A 115 0.19 -15.66 -4.66
N ARG A 116 1.42 -15.17 -4.47
CA ARG A 116 2.52 -15.15 -5.47
C ARG A 116 2.23 -14.32 -6.72
N LEU A 117 1.33 -13.36 -6.63
CA LEU A 117 1.06 -12.41 -7.69
C LEU A 117 1.98 -11.19 -7.56
N GLY A 118 2.42 -10.67 -8.69
CA GLY A 118 3.14 -9.39 -8.76
C GLY A 118 2.17 -8.23 -8.84
N THR A 119 2.56 -7.10 -8.25
CA THR A 119 1.77 -5.86 -8.17
C THR A 119 2.67 -4.64 -8.35
N CYS A 120 2.08 -3.49 -8.62
CA CYS A 120 2.78 -2.19 -8.64
C CYS A 120 1.79 -1.05 -8.42
N TRP A 121 1.99 -0.23 -7.39
CA TRP A 121 1.21 1.00 -7.22
C TRP A 121 1.41 1.96 -8.39
N VAL A 122 0.31 2.40 -9.02
CA VAL A 122 0.29 3.32 -10.17
C VAL A 122 -0.76 4.39 -9.95
N ALA A 123 -0.31 5.63 -9.72
CA ALA A 123 -1.23 6.72 -9.39
C ALA A 123 -1.51 7.69 -10.56
N LEU A 124 -0.61 7.83 -11.52
CA LEU A 124 -0.70 8.89 -12.54
C LEU A 124 -0.64 8.42 -13.99
N THR A 125 -0.13 7.22 -14.23
CA THR A 125 0.26 6.79 -15.59
C THR A 125 -0.63 5.67 -16.12
N TYR A 126 -1.91 5.66 -15.76
CA TYR A 126 -2.91 4.76 -16.31
C TYR A 126 -3.93 5.55 -17.16
N ASN A 127 -4.58 4.87 -18.09
CA ASN A 127 -5.63 5.46 -18.91
C ASN A 127 -6.96 5.49 -18.15
N SER A 128 -7.27 6.64 -17.56
CA SER A 128 -8.49 6.80 -16.76
C SER A 128 -9.77 6.60 -17.58
N LYS A 129 -9.75 6.89 -18.89
CA LYS A 129 -10.91 6.69 -19.77
C LYS A 129 -11.23 5.21 -19.98
N SER A 130 -10.20 4.37 -20.05
CA SER A 130 -10.37 2.90 -20.17
C SER A 130 -10.72 2.24 -18.84
N VAL A 131 -10.29 2.82 -17.71
CA VAL A 131 -10.62 2.30 -16.37
C VAL A 131 -12.04 2.67 -15.93
N SER A 132 -12.48 3.91 -16.19
CA SER A 132 -13.76 4.43 -15.70
C SER A 132 -14.99 3.56 -16.02
N PRO A 133 -15.14 2.95 -17.21
CA PRO A 133 -16.29 2.08 -17.51
C PRO A 133 -16.28 0.75 -16.72
N MET A 134 -15.12 0.35 -16.18
CA MET A 134 -14.94 -0.95 -15.51
C MET A 134 -15.17 -0.88 -14.00
N ILE A 135 -15.27 0.32 -13.43
CA ILE A 135 -15.49 0.53 -12.01
C ILE A 135 -16.70 1.43 -11.80
N LYS A 136 -17.58 1.02 -10.90
CA LYS A 136 -18.68 1.89 -10.46
C LYS A 136 -18.16 2.79 -9.33
N LEU A 137 -18.29 4.10 -9.50
CA LEU A 137 -18.02 5.10 -8.47
C LEU A 137 -19.34 5.69 -7.99
N ASP A 138 -19.53 5.78 -6.70
CA ASP A 138 -20.74 6.29 -6.06
C ASP A 138 -20.45 7.62 -5.34
N GLY A 139 -21.36 8.59 -5.48
CA GLY A 139 -21.30 9.85 -4.73
C GLY A 139 -19.98 10.61 -4.89
N ASN A 140 -19.24 10.77 -3.79
CA ASN A 140 -17.97 11.51 -3.74
C ASN A 140 -16.74 10.61 -4.00
N GLU A 141 -16.94 9.35 -4.39
CA GLU A 141 -15.83 8.43 -4.65
C GLU A 141 -14.97 8.87 -5.82
N LYS A 142 -13.67 8.68 -5.68
CA LYS A 142 -12.68 8.85 -6.75
C LYS A 142 -11.73 7.66 -6.80
N LEU A 143 -11.29 7.33 -8.01
CA LEU A 143 -10.17 6.44 -8.22
C LEU A 143 -8.88 7.18 -7.87
N LEU A 144 -8.18 6.73 -6.83
CA LEU A 144 -6.96 7.37 -6.33
C LEU A 144 -5.69 6.76 -6.97
N SER A 145 -5.73 5.47 -7.27
CA SER A 145 -4.65 4.77 -7.96
C SER A 145 -5.13 3.41 -8.45
N VAL A 146 -4.31 2.72 -9.22
CA VAL A 146 -4.50 1.34 -9.66
C VAL A 146 -3.25 0.51 -9.40
N SER A 147 -3.38 -0.81 -9.44
CA SER A 147 -2.22 -1.71 -9.49
C SER A 147 -2.49 -2.82 -10.50
N PRO A 148 -1.62 -3.04 -11.49
CA PRO A 148 -1.66 -4.28 -12.25
C PRO A 148 -1.46 -5.46 -11.31
N VAL A 149 -2.04 -6.62 -11.63
CA VAL A 149 -1.90 -7.84 -10.86
C VAL A 149 -1.86 -9.06 -11.75
N GLY A 150 -0.96 -10.00 -11.47
CA GLY A 150 -0.79 -11.24 -12.25
C GLY A 150 0.49 -11.97 -11.90
N TYR A 151 0.68 -13.15 -12.48
CA TYR A 151 1.95 -13.84 -12.38
C TYR A 151 3.01 -13.11 -13.20
N THR A 152 4.21 -13.00 -12.65
CA THR A 152 5.30 -12.28 -13.29
C THR A 152 6.28 -13.23 -13.92
N ILE A 153 6.96 -12.79 -14.99
CA ILE A 153 8.11 -13.52 -15.52
C ILE A 153 9.17 -13.67 -14.41
N GLU A 154 9.76 -14.85 -14.29
CA GLU A 154 10.73 -15.14 -13.21
C GLU A 154 11.93 -14.21 -13.24
N LYS A 155 12.46 -13.95 -14.44
CA LYS A 155 13.59 -13.05 -14.61
C LYS A 155 13.12 -11.61 -14.72
N TRP A 156 13.75 -10.74 -13.96
CA TRP A 156 13.58 -9.31 -14.13
C TRP A 156 13.97 -8.90 -15.55
N THR A 157 13.10 -8.18 -16.24
CA THR A 157 13.43 -7.64 -17.55
C THR A 157 14.58 -6.64 -17.45
N PHE A 158 15.24 -6.36 -18.58
CA PHE A 158 16.29 -5.35 -18.62
C PHE A 158 15.76 -3.97 -18.17
N GLU A 159 14.53 -3.63 -18.57
CA GLU A 159 13.85 -2.41 -18.16
C GLU A 159 13.61 -2.41 -16.64
N GLU A 160 13.07 -3.49 -16.06
CA GLU A 160 12.90 -3.61 -14.61
C GLU A 160 14.25 -3.50 -13.89
N LYS A 161 15.32 -4.11 -14.41
CA LYS A 161 16.68 -3.99 -13.86
C LYS A 161 17.22 -2.57 -13.95
N MET A 162 17.02 -1.89 -15.07
CA MET A 162 17.45 -0.49 -15.23
C MET A 162 16.75 0.42 -14.22
N PHE A 163 15.43 0.27 -14.05
CA PHE A 163 14.68 1.04 -13.05
C PHE A 163 15.01 0.64 -11.62
N THR A 164 15.44 -0.60 -11.40
CA THR A 164 15.74 -1.13 -10.08
C THR A 164 17.23 -1.04 -9.72
N GLY A 165 18.13 -1.12 -10.71
CA GLY A 165 19.56 -1.26 -10.50
C GLY A 165 20.38 0.04 -10.59
N PHE A 166 19.94 1.04 -11.37
CA PHE A 166 20.69 2.29 -11.56
C PHE A 166 20.22 3.45 -10.71
N GLY A 167 19.10 3.32 -10.01
CA GLY A 167 18.56 4.37 -9.16
C GLY A 167 18.36 3.92 -7.72
N ALA A 168 18.33 4.88 -6.81
CA ALA A 168 17.98 4.69 -5.40
C ALA A 168 16.54 4.15 -5.16
N MET A 169 15.90 3.61 -6.22
CA MET A 169 14.49 3.20 -6.23
C MET A 169 14.19 1.97 -5.35
N HIS A 170 15.21 1.24 -4.90
CA HIS A 170 15.07 0.15 -3.92
C HIS A 170 15.78 0.41 -2.61
N GLN A 171 16.57 1.45 -2.55
CA GLN A 171 17.24 1.80 -1.31
C GLN A 171 16.22 2.28 -0.29
N ARG A 172 16.36 1.80 0.92
CA ARG A 172 15.58 2.29 2.06
C ARG A 172 16.45 3.21 2.91
N LYS A 173 15.91 4.37 3.24
CA LYS A 173 16.57 5.31 4.15
C LYS A 173 16.87 4.62 5.48
N PRO A 174 17.98 4.95 6.16
CA PRO A 174 18.26 4.40 7.48
C PRO A 174 17.23 4.89 8.50
N LEU A 175 16.91 4.08 9.50
CA LEU A 175 15.97 4.43 10.55
C LEU A 175 16.37 5.73 11.28
N SER A 176 17.66 5.96 11.49
CA SER A 176 18.19 7.19 12.10
C SER A 176 17.77 8.48 11.39
N SER A 177 17.40 8.40 10.09
CA SER A 177 16.94 9.56 9.32
C SER A 177 15.42 9.78 9.37
N MET A 178 14.66 8.84 9.94
CA MET A 178 13.20 8.87 9.91
C MET A 178 12.54 8.55 11.26
N VAL A 179 13.33 8.33 12.30
CA VAL A 179 12.81 8.06 13.65
C VAL A 179 13.28 9.14 14.61
N THR A 180 12.35 9.55 15.47
CA THR A 180 12.55 10.51 16.57
C THR A 180 11.89 9.95 17.84
N GLY A 181 11.96 10.66 18.94
CA GLY A 181 11.38 10.28 20.23
C GLY A 181 12.41 9.68 21.18
N ILE A 182 12.07 8.60 21.87
CA ILE A 182 13.01 7.94 22.80
C ILE A 182 14.22 7.36 22.04
N GLY A 183 15.37 7.30 22.70
CA GLY A 183 16.61 6.79 22.11
C GLY A 183 16.51 5.33 21.68
N GLU A 184 17.22 4.96 20.63
CA GLU A 184 17.15 3.61 20.03
C GLU A 184 17.40 2.45 21.03
N PRO A 185 18.30 2.56 22.04
CA PRO A 185 18.47 1.53 23.06
C PRO A 185 17.23 1.32 23.94
N GLN A 186 16.32 2.30 23.99
CA GLN A 186 15.10 2.27 24.80
C GLN A 186 13.87 1.80 24.01
N TRP A 187 14.02 1.54 22.68
CA TRP A 187 12.87 1.11 21.88
C TRP A 187 12.34 -0.23 22.33
N PRO A 188 11.04 -0.32 22.65
CA PRO A 188 10.42 -1.64 22.85
C PRO A 188 10.61 -2.52 21.62
N LYS A 189 10.76 -3.83 21.82
CA LYS A 189 10.94 -4.79 20.70
C LYS A 189 9.89 -4.62 19.61
N TRP A 190 8.63 -4.47 20.02
CA TRP A 190 7.52 -4.28 19.08
C TRP A 190 7.68 -3.02 18.24
N ALA A 191 8.10 -1.92 18.85
CA ALA A 191 8.25 -0.64 18.15
C ALA A 191 9.40 -0.71 17.13
N ARG A 192 10.53 -1.36 17.48
CA ARG A 192 11.61 -1.62 16.53
C ARG A 192 11.11 -2.42 15.33
N THR A 193 10.43 -3.55 15.56
CA THR A 193 9.90 -4.41 14.49
C THR A 193 8.87 -3.66 13.63
N ALA A 194 8.03 -2.85 14.26
CA ALA A 194 7.02 -2.04 13.58
C ALA A 194 7.65 -1.02 12.62
N VAL A 195 8.65 -0.24 13.06
CA VAL A 195 9.28 0.76 12.18
C VAL A 195 10.20 0.12 11.11
N GLU A 196 10.81 -1.02 11.39
CA GLU A 196 11.55 -1.81 10.40
C GLU A 196 10.63 -2.34 9.30
N ALA A 197 9.45 -2.84 9.64
CA ALA A 197 8.43 -3.24 8.68
C ALA A 197 7.93 -2.04 7.87
N ALA A 198 7.59 -0.92 8.53
CA ALA A 198 7.14 0.32 7.88
C ALA A 198 8.19 0.90 6.92
N ARG A 199 9.49 0.78 7.23
CA ARG A 199 10.60 1.19 6.35
C ARG A 199 10.58 0.47 5.00
N LEU A 200 10.04 -0.75 4.93
CA LEU A 200 9.92 -1.54 3.69
C LEU A 200 8.72 -1.14 2.84
N ALA A 201 7.81 -0.32 3.34
CA ALA A 201 6.63 0.13 2.61
C ALA A 201 6.99 0.77 1.26
N PRO A 202 6.22 0.53 0.20
CA PRO A 202 6.39 1.26 -1.05
C PRO A 202 5.90 2.70 -0.89
N SER A 203 6.45 3.59 -1.71
CA SER A 203 5.99 4.97 -1.81
C SER A 203 6.19 5.50 -3.23
N ALA A 204 5.43 6.52 -3.61
CA ALA A 204 5.59 7.16 -4.90
C ALA A 204 7.06 7.58 -5.10
N THR A 205 7.67 7.17 -6.22
CA THR A 205 9.09 7.43 -6.54
C THR A 205 10.09 7.00 -5.46
N ASN A 206 9.70 6.08 -4.59
CA ASN A 206 10.48 5.67 -3.42
C ASN A 206 10.87 6.86 -2.50
N ARG A 207 10.03 7.90 -2.44
CA ARG A 207 10.31 9.14 -1.68
C ARG A 207 10.36 8.94 -0.17
N GLN A 208 9.70 7.87 0.35
CA GLN A 208 9.68 7.53 1.77
C GLN A 208 9.39 8.76 2.65
N PRO A 209 8.15 9.31 2.56
CA PRO A 209 7.83 10.64 3.08
C PRO A 209 7.46 10.65 4.57
N TRP A 210 7.74 9.62 5.28
CA TRP A 210 7.33 9.40 6.66
C TRP A 210 8.43 9.71 7.68
N ASN A 211 7.97 10.12 8.87
CA ASN A 211 8.76 10.21 10.07
C ASN A 211 7.97 9.56 11.23
N PHE A 212 8.66 8.78 12.05
CA PHE A 212 8.10 8.03 13.17
C PHE A 212 8.61 8.63 14.48
N ASN A 213 7.71 9.09 15.34
CA ASN A 213 8.07 9.47 16.71
C ASN A 213 7.70 8.32 17.64
N ILE A 214 8.72 7.66 18.22
CA ILE A 214 8.54 6.51 19.11
C ILE A 214 8.44 6.99 20.55
N GLU A 215 7.41 6.52 21.23
CA GLU A 215 7.18 6.63 22.66
C GLU A 215 7.10 5.20 23.26
N HIS A 216 6.98 5.06 24.57
CA HIS A 216 6.96 3.72 25.20
C HIS A 216 5.74 2.87 24.79
N ASP A 217 4.58 3.50 24.61
CA ASP A 217 3.30 2.84 24.33
C ASP A 217 2.69 3.24 22.97
N SER A 218 3.38 4.07 22.20
CA SER A 218 2.84 4.58 20.95
C SER A 218 3.91 4.94 19.92
N ILE A 219 3.48 4.99 18.65
CA ILE A 219 4.28 5.53 17.55
C ILE A 219 3.40 6.52 16.78
N THR A 220 3.84 7.77 16.70
CA THR A 220 3.19 8.78 15.89
C THR A 220 3.86 8.89 14.53
N LEU A 221 3.08 8.70 13.46
CA LEU A 221 3.50 8.84 12.09
C LEU A 221 3.17 10.24 11.58
N SER A 222 4.14 10.91 10.97
CA SER A 222 3.98 12.22 10.35
C SER A 222 4.57 12.26 8.94
N VAL A 223 4.07 13.18 8.10
CA VAL A 223 4.70 13.48 6.83
C VAL A 223 5.97 14.29 7.10
N LYS A 224 7.12 13.71 6.78
CA LYS A 224 8.38 14.44 6.72
C LYS A 224 8.27 15.46 5.60
N ASN A 225 8.37 16.73 5.95
CA ASN A 225 8.21 17.82 5.01
C ASN A 225 9.02 17.55 3.78
N THR A 226 8.39 17.70 2.61
CA THR A 226 9.00 18.28 1.73
C THR A 226 8.71 18.13 0.32
N GLY A 227 8.80 19.16 -0.35
CA GLY A 227 8.63 19.24 -1.77
C GLY A 227 7.19 18.98 -2.23
N MET A 228 6.98 19.20 -3.51
CA MET A 228 5.68 19.11 -4.18
C MET A 228 5.09 17.70 -4.08
N GLU A 229 3.79 17.65 -3.87
CA GLU A 229 3.00 16.41 -3.92
C GLU A 229 2.59 16.14 -5.38
N PHE A 230 3.46 15.94 -6.32
CA PHE A 230 3.17 15.65 -7.74
C PHE A 230 1.87 14.85 -7.98
N ASN A 231 0.72 15.39 -7.58
CA ASN A 231 -0.62 14.78 -7.63
C ASN A 231 -0.77 13.40 -6.93
N VAL A 232 0.22 12.96 -6.16
CA VAL A 232 0.16 11.74 -5.34
C VAL A 232 0.33 12.14 -3.88
N SER A 233 -0.70 11.94 -3.08
CA SER A 233 -0.67 12.32 -1.67
C SER A 233 0.41 11.57 -0.89
N LYS A 234 1.21 12.30 -0.10
CA LYS A 234 2.15 11.70 0.85
C LYS A 234 1.43 10.96 1.98
N ARG A 235 0.20 11.36 2.29
CA ARG A 235 -0.62 10.66 3.29
C ARG A 235 -1.03 9.28 2.81
N LEU A 236 -1.23 9.05 1.51
CA LEU A 236 -1.46 7.71 0.95
C LEU A 236 -0.24 6.81 1.20
N ASP A 237 0.97 7.29 0.92
CA ASP A 237 2.20 6.55 1.23
C ASP A 237 2.32 6.25 2.73
N CYS A 238 1.93 7.21 3.58
CA CYS A 238 1.90 7.00 5.03
C CYS A 238 0.89 5.93 5.43
N GLY A 239 -0.27 5.86 4.79
CA GLY A 239 -1.26 4.79 5.01
C GLY A 239 -0.71 3.40 4.72
N ILE A 240 0.06 3.27 3.64
CA ILE A 240 0.79 2.03 3.33
C ILE A 240 1.76 1.67 4.49
N ALA A 241 2.52 2.66 4.96
CA ALA A 241 3.45 2.44 6.08
C ALA A 241 2.72 2.12 7.40
N MET A 242 1.51 2.65 7.62
CA MET A 242 0.67 2.33 8.80
C MET A 242 0.37 0.84 8.84
N LEU A 243 -0.08 0.22 7.74
CA LEU A 243 -0.36 -1.22 7.73
C LEU A 243 0.91 -2.04 8.01
N HIS A 244 2.02 -1.71 7.36
CA HIS A 244 3.29 -2.40 7.61
C HIS A 244 3.71 -2.30 9.08
N MET A 245 3.56 -1.13 9.69
CA MET A 245 3.88 -0.88 11.09
C MET A 245 3.01 -1.74 12.03
N GLU A 246 1.70 -1.78 11.79
CA GLU A 246 0.78 -2.60 12.56
C GLU A 246 1.09 -4.09 12.44
N LEU A 247 1.34 -4.59 11.23
CA LEU A 247 1.75 -5.98 11.02
C LEU A 247 3.05 -6.32 11.75
N GLY A 248 4.00 -5.38 11.79
CA GLY A 248 5.22 -5.51 12.58
C GLY A 248 4.96 -5.62 14.09
N ALA A 249 4.06 -4.79 14.63
CA ALA A 249 3.64 -4.86 16.05
C ALA A 249 2.93 -6.19 16.34
N LEU A 250 1.98 -6.57 15.49
CA LEU A 250 1.23 -7.83 15.60
C LEU A 250 2.16 -9.07 15.57
N SER A 251 3.23 -9.04 14.76
CA SER A 251 4.21 -10.14 14.72
C SER A 251 4.98 -10.31 16.03
N CYS A 252 4.96 -9.29 16.90
CA CYS A 252 5.49 -9.34 18.28
C CYS A 252 4.40 -9.65 19.31
N GLY A 253 3.17 -9.99 18.90
CA GLY A 253 2.04 -10.23 19.79
C GLY A 253 1.42 -8.97 20.39
N VAL A 254 1.75 -7.79 19.86
CA VAL A 254 1.26 -6.50 20.35
C VAL A 254 0.10 -6.01 19.49
N GLN A 255 -1.05 -5.79 20.11
CA GLN A 255 -2.23 -5.19 19.49
C GLN A 255 -2.31 -3.71 19.85
N GLY A 256 -2.90 -2.93 18.97
CA GLY A 256 -3.12 -1.50 19.17
C GLY A 256 -4.24 -0.97 18.29
N GLY A 257 -4.36 0.35 18.26
CA GLY A 257 -5.37 1.04 17.45
C GLY A 257 -4.81 2.34 16.87
N TRP A 258 -5.44 2.79 15.79
CA TRP A 258 -5.06 4.02 15.08
C TRP A 258 -5.95 5.18 15.49
N GLU A 259 -5.32 6.29 15.84
CA GLU A 259 -5.92 7.61 15.98
C GLU A 259 -5.45 8.48 14.80
N PHE A 260 -6.38 8.99 13.97
CA PHE A 260 -6.02 9.88 12.87
C PHE A 260 -5.78 11.30 13.38
N LEU A 261 -4.74 11.94 12.86
CA LEU A 261 -4.25 13.22 13.35
C LEU A 261 -4.23 14.30 12.25
N LYS A 262 -4.22 15.57 12.68
CA LYS A 262 -4.10 16.72 11.77
C LYS A 262 -2.66 16.90 11.26
N LYS A 263 -2.53 17.47 10.06
CA LYS A 263 -1.22 17.80 9.47
C LYS A 263 -0.34 18.62 10.44
N PRO A 264 0.97 18.34 10.50
CA PRO A 264 1.76 17.45 9.65
C PRO A 264 1.70 15.97 10.06
N GLN A 265 1.10 15.66 11.20
CA GLN A 265 0.88 14.30 11.65
C GLN A 265 -0.17 13.60 10.77
N VAL A 266 -0.11 12.28 10.72
CA VAL A 266 -1.03 11.43 9.95
C VAL A 266 -1.88 10.61 10.89
N ALA A 267 -1.23 9.81 11.71
CA ALA A 267 -1.90 8.96 12.68
C ALA A 267 -0.94 8.55 13.81
N ARG A 268 -1.52 8.13 14.94
CA ARG A 268 -0.82 7.53 16.07
C ARG A 268 -1.31 6.09 16.24
N PHE A 269 -0.37 5.16 16.29
CA PHE A 269 -0.62 3.81 16.75
C PHE A 269 -0.38 3.74 18.25
N LYS A 270 -1.39 3.34 19.01
CA LYS A 270 -1.29 3.17 20.47
C LYS A 270 -1.56 1.71 20.82
N ILE A 271 -0.69 1.11 21.62
CA ILE A 271 -0.89 -0.27 22.11
C ILE A 271 -2.02 -0.30 23.13
N LYS A 272 -2.71 -1.46 23.18
CA LYS A 272 -3.78 -1.73 24.15
C LYS A 272 -3.24 -2.32 25.43
#